data_ae4977e63c53fd7f6e3b04854e2c5503
#
_entry.id   ae4977e63c53fd7f6e3b04854e2c5503
#
_cell.length_a   1.000
_cell.length_b   1.000
_cell.length_c   1.000
_cell.angle_alpha   90.00
_cell.angle_beta   90.00
_cell.angle_gamma   90.00
#
_symmetry.space_group_name_H-M   'P 1'
#
loop_
_entity.id
_entity.type
_entity.pdbx_description
1 polymer ?
#
loop_
_entity_poly.entity_id
_entity_poly.type
_entity_poly.pdbx_seq_one_letter_code
_entity_poly.pdbx_strand_id
1 'polypeptide(L)'
;MKYLSELLEGPTEAFDTLGFVYHYRRPENVTKNYAVWQEQNDDSFNADNRKSERALQGTLEYFAVKPDGNLDLLEKAMESFDASWSLSAVQFEPDTNLIHYSWDWSYS
;
A
#
# COMPACT_ATOMS: atom_id res chain seq x y z
N MET A 1 1.95 -3.21 -23.25
CA MET A 1 2.42 -2.41 -22.12
C MET A 1 1.25 -1.70 -21.47
N LYS A 2 1.22 -1.67 -20.16
CA LYS A 2 0.16 -0.96 -19.42
C LYS A 2 0.59 0.47 -19.10
N TYR A 3 -0.33 1.39 -19.21
CA TYR A 3 -0.10 2.75 -18.73
C TYR A 3 -0.25 2.79 -17.21
N LEU A 4 0.29 3.82 -16.60
CA LEU A 4 0.22 3.97 -15.13
C LEU A 4 -1.22 3.92 -14.62
N SER A 5 -2.15 4.57 -15.31
CA SER A 5 -3.54 4.56 -14.88
C SER A 5 -4.13 3.16 -14.82
N GLU A 6 -3.71 2.28 -15.73
CA GLU A 6 -4.17 0.89 -15.74
C GLU A 6 -3.56 0.10 -14.58
N LEU A 7 -2.29 0.34 -14.30
CA LEU A 7 -1.62 -0.33 -13.18
C LEU A 7 -2.21 0.09 -11.83
N LEU A 8 -2.69 1.32 -11.72
CA LEU A 8 -3.25 1.81 -10.46
C LEU A 8 -4.67 1.30 -10.19
N GLU A 9 -5.36 0.76 -11.19
CA GLU A 9 -6.73 0.27 -11.01
C GLU A 9 -6.82 -0.84 -9.96
N GLY A 10 -5.91 -1.79 -9.98
CA GLY A 10 -5.90 -2.90 -9.04
C GLY A 10 -5.78 -2.46 -7.59
N PRO A 11 -4.69 -1.75 -7.23
CA PRO A 11 -4.56 -1.29 -5.85
C PRO A 11 -5.65 -0.29 -5.44
N THR A 12 -6.07 0.60 -6.33
CA THR A 12 -7.14 1.55 -6.00
C THR A 12 -8.41 0.83 -5.62
N GLU A 13 -8.85 -0.11 -6.42
CA GLU A 13 -10.07 -0.86 -6.14
C GLU A 13 -9.95 -1.67 -4.86
N ALA A 14 -8.83 -2.38 -4.70
CA ALA A 14 -8.62 -3.23 -3.54
C ALA A 14 -8.61 -2.44 -2.23
N PHE A 15 -7.94 -1.31 -2.20
CA PHE A 15 -7.82 -0.51 -0.98
C PHE A 15 -9.08 0.32 -0.69
N ASP A 16 -9.71 0.86 -1.72
CA ASP A 16 -10.90 1.69 -1.52
C ASP A 16 -12.06 0.92 -0.88
N THR A 17 -12.18 -0.37 -1.15
CA THR A 17 -13.27 -1.16 -0.58
C THR A 17 -13.18 -1.30 0.95
N LEU A 18 -12.01 -1.08 1.52
CA LEU A 18 -11.82 -1.25 2.97
C LEU A 18 -12.35 -0.07 3.79
N GLY A 19 -12.43 1.11 3.20
CA GLY A 19 -13.03 2.27 3.84
C GLY A 19 -12.13 3.03 4.81
N PHE A 20 -11.03 2.43 5.28
CA PHE A 20 -10.08 3.12 6.18
C PHE A 20 -8.72 3.35 5.53
N VAL A 21 -8.61 3.13 4.23
CA VAL A 21 -7.34 3.26 3.50
C VAL A 21 -7.44 4.44 2.54
N TYR A 22 -6.41 5.27 2.56
CA TYR A 22 -6.39 6.51 1.79
C TYR A 22 -5.18 6.51 0.85
N HIS A 23 -5.34 7.14 -0.31
CA HIS A 23 -4.27 7.26 -1.28
C HIS A 23 -3.47 8.53 -1.00
N TYR A 24 -2.18 8.38 -0.75
CA TYR A 24 -1.21 9.43 -0.45
C TYR A 24 -1.28 9.99 0.96
N ARG A 25 -2.44 10.39 1.44
CA ARG A 25 -2.56 11.00 2.76
C ARG A 25 -3.95 10.83 3.34
N ARG A 26 -4.02 10.86 4.67
CA ARG A 26 -5.28 10.77 5.39
C ARG A 26 -6.01 12.12 5.42
N PRO A 27 -7.34 12.13 5.60
CA PRO A 27 -8.06 13.35 5.96
C PRO A 27 -7.61 13.85 7.34
N GLU A 28 -7.66 15.15 7.57
CA GLU A 28 -7.18 15.73 8.83
C GLU A 28 -7.92 15.22 10.06
N ASN A 29 -9.20 14.91 9.92
CA ASN A 29 -10.01 14.45 11.05
C ASN A 29 -9.80 12.96 11.37
N VAL A 30 -9.05 12.24 10.57
CA VAL A 30 -8.74 10.83 10.80
C VAL A 30 -7.35 10.74 11.41
N THR A 31 -7.27 10.32 12.68
CA THR A 31 -6.01 10.38 13.42
C THR A 31 -5.51 9.02 13.92
N LYS A 32 -6.31 7.97 13.78
CA LYS A 32 -5.90 6.62 14.21
C LYS A 32 -6.69 5.57 13.45
N ASN A 33 -6.17 4.35 13.45
CA ASN A 33 -6.79 3.18 12.82
C ASN A 33 -7.07 3.44 11.34
N TYR A 34 -6.07 3.98 10.66
CA TYR A 34 -6.16 4.28 9.23
C TYR A 34 -4.90 3.79 8.52
N ALA A 35 -5.03 3.58 7.22
CA ALA A 35 -3.90 3.21 6.39
C ALA A 35 -3.74 4.20 5.24
N VAL A 36 -2.52 4.31 4.74
CA VAL A 36 -2.19 5.14 3.58
C VAL A 36 -1.36 4.31 2.63
N TRP A 37 -1.72 4.33 1.36
CA TRP A 37 -0.94 3.65 0.34
C TRP A 37 -0.49 4.64 -0.72
N GLN A 38 0.63 4.34 -1.35
CA GLN A 38 1.08 5.14 -2.47
C GLN A 38 2.00 4.32 -3.37
N GLU A 39 1.99 4.64 -4.63
CA GLU A 39 2.97 4.13 -5.57
C GLU A 39 4.25 4.95 -5.42
N GLN A 40 5.38 4.31 -5.58
CA GLN A 40 6.67 4.97 -5.42
C GLN A 40 7.44 5.04 -6.71
N ASN A 41 7.54 3.94 -7.43
CA ASN A 41 8.28 3.95 -8.66
C ASN A 41 7.84 2.83 -9.58
N ASP A 42 8.39 2.86 -10.77
CA ASP A 42 8.15 1.92 -11.83
C ASP A 42 9.44 1.18 -12.08
N ASP A 43 9.37 -0.14 -12.05
CA ASP A 43 10.53 -1.01 -12.16
C ASP A 43 10.80 -1.48 -13.57
N SER A 44 10.01 -1.02 -14.53
CA SER A 44 10.04 -1.55 -15.89
C SER A 44 11.31 -1.24 -16.67
N PHE A 45 11.98 -0.16 -16.35
CA PHE A 45 13.08 0.31 -17.17
C PHE A 45 14.33 -0.58 -17.06
N ASN A 46 14.40 -1.40 -16.05
CA ASN A 46 15.57 -2.26 -15.83
C ASN A 46 15.65 -3.43 -16.77
N ALA A 47 14.56 -3.81 -17.35
CA ALA A 47 14.48 -5.07 -18.06
C ALA A 47 14.80 -4.88 -19.52
N ASP A 48 16.02 -4.55 -19.83
CA ASP A 48 16.48 -4.41 -21.23
C ASP A 48 15.61 -3.48 -22.05
N ASN A 49 15.03 -2.48 -21.39
CA ASN A 49 14.14 -1.53 -22.05
C ASN A 49 12.87 -2.17 -22.58
N ARG A 50 12.46 -3.28 -22.00
CA ARG A 50 11.25 -3.97 -22.43
C ARG A 50 10.04 -3.30 -21.84
N LYS A 51 9.32 -2.59 -22.66
CA LYS A 51 8.14 -1.82 -22.22
C LYS A 51 6.93 -2.68 -21.88
N SER A 52 6.95 -3.94 -22.32
CA SER A 52 5.82 -4.83 -22.08
C SER A 52 5.75 -5.39 -20.66
N GLU A 53 6.83 -5.23 -19.90
CA GLU A 53 6.92 -5.80 -18.56
C GLU A 53 7.03 -4.72 -17.49
N ARG A 54 6.06 -3.86 -17.48
CA ARG A 54 6.03 -2.78 -16.51
C ARG A 54 5.56 -3.29 -15.15
N ALA A 55 6.27 -2.90 -14.10
CA ALA A 55 5.91 -3.24 -12.72
C ALA A 55 5.81 -1.97 -11.89
N LEU A 56 4.90 -1.96 -10.95
CA LEU A 56 4.66 -0.83 -10.07
C LEU A 56 5.05 -1.23 -8.66
N GLN A 57 5.85 -0.38 -8.00
CA GLN A 57 6.22 -0.57 -6.60
C GLN A 57 5.56 0.50 -5.75
N GLY A 58 5.20 0.12 -4.54
CA GLY A 58 4.59 1.06 -3.63
C GLY A 58 4.75 0.67 -2.18
N THR A 59 4.13 1.47 -1.32
CA THR A 59 4.11 1.23 0.11
C THR A 59 2.67 1.25 0.60
N LEU A 60 2.48 0.57 1.73
CA LEU A 60 1.23 0.62 2.48
C LEU A 60 1.60 0.79 3.94
N GLU A 61 1.00 1.75 4.62
CA GLU A 61 1.29 2.02 6.02
C GLU A 61 0.00 2.06 6.82
N TYR A 62 0.03 1.46 8.00
CA TYR A 62 -1.13 1.43 8.88
C TYR A 62 -0.75 1.95 10.25
N PHE A 63 -1.62 2.80 10.82
CA PHE A 63 -1.40 3.46 12.11
C PHE A 63 -2.54 3.08 13.04
N ALA A 64 -2.23 2.39 14.14
CA ALA A 64 -3.26 1.91 15.05
C ALA A 64 -2.78 1.97 16.50
N VAL A 65 -3.74 2.06 17.40
CA VAL A 65 -3.45 2.07 18.84
C VAL A 65 -2.90 0.72 19.29
N LYS A 66 -3.38 -0.36 18.68
CA LYS A 66 -2.96 -1.72 19.00
C LYS A 66 -3.14 -2.60 17.77
N PRO A 67 -2.50 -3.78 17.73
CA PRO A 67 -2.75 -4.73 16.64
C PRO A 67 -4.23 -5.11 16.59
N ASP A 68 -4.77 -5.19 15.37
CA ASP A 68 -6.18 -5.52 15.17
C ASP A 68 -6.39 -6.30 13.86
N GLY A 69 -7.65 -6.65 13.59
CA GLY A 69 -7.99 -7.43 12.40
C GLY A 69 -7.79 -6.68 11.08
N ASN A 70 -7.60 -5.38 11.12
CA ASN A 70 -7.34 -4.62 9.90
C ASN A 70 -6.01 -5.01 9.26
N LEU A 71 -5.07 -5.51 10.04
CA LEU A 71 -3.79 -5.99 9.50
C LEU A 71 -4.03 -7.10 8.48
N ASP A 72 -4.90 -8.05 8.80
CA ASP A 72 -5.23 -9.15 7.90
C ASP A 72 -5.98 -8.65 6.67
N LEU A 73 -6.88 -7.69 6.85
CA LEU A 73 -7.63 -7.11 5.72
C LEU A 73 -6.70 -6.42 4.73
N LEU A 74 -5.69 -5.72 5.24
CA LEU A 74 -4.72 -5.04 4.39
C LEU A 74 -3.88 -6.04 3.59
N GLU A 75 -3.44 -7.11 4.22
CA GLU A 75 -2.65 -8.13 3.53
C GLU A 75 -3.50 -8.87 2.49
N LYS A 76 -4.74 -9.16 2.82
CA LYS A 76 -5.66 -9.76 1.86
C LYS A 76 -5.96 -8.84 0.68
N ALA A 77 -6.03 -7.54 0.93
CA ALA A 77 -6.23 -6.57 -0.14
C ALA A 77 -5.08 -6.61 -1.14
N MET A 78 -3.84 -6.65 -0.65
CA MET A 78 -2.67 -6.76 -1.53
C MET A 78 -2.71 -8.07 -2.33
N GLU A 79 -3.12 -9.16 -1.71
CA GLU A 79 -3.27 -10.43 -2.41
C GLU A 79 -4.35 -10.38 -3.47
N SER A 80 -5.39 -9.60 -3.26
CA SER A 80 -6.52 -9.56 -4.18
C SER A 80 -6.17 -8.98 -5.55
N PHE A 81 -5.12 -8.15 -5.65
CA PHE A 81 -4.64 -7.68 -6.93
C PHE A 81 -3.28 -8.30 -7.31
N ASP A 82 -2.99 -9.45 -6.70
CA ASP A 82 -1.79 -10.25 -7.00
C ASP A 82 -0.48 -9.51 -6.74
N ALA A 83 -0.45 -8.63 -5.77
CA ALA A 83 0.79 -7.96 -5.40
C ALA A 83 1.69 -8.92 -4.63
N SER A 84 2.99 -8.81 -4.87
CA SER A 84 4.00 -9.37 -3.98
C SER A 84 4.22 -8.35 -2.87
N TRP A 85 4.23 -8.79 -1.62
CA TRP A 85 4.36 -7.84 -0.52
C TRP A 85 5.19 -8.42 0.63
N SER A 86 5.75 -7.53 1.43
CA SER A 86 6.46 -7.92 2.64
C SER A 86 6.28 -6.83 3.70
N LEU A 87 6.20 -7.25 4.94
CA LEU A 87 6.19 -6.32 6.07
C LEU A 87 7.61 -5.83 6.28
N SER A 88 7.83 -4.53 6.15
CA SER A 88 9.17 -3.95 6.21
C SER A 88 9.52 -3.39 7.58
N ALA A 89 8.53 -2.94 8.35
CA ALA A 89 8.79 -2.36 9.66
C ALA A 89 7.54 -2.33 10.52
N VAL A 90 7.76 -2.42 11.83
CA VAL A 90 6.74 -2.18 12.85
C VAL A 90 7.40 -1.30 13.90
N GLN A 91 6.85 -0.10 14.13
CA GLN A 91 7.43 0.86 15.05
C GLN A 91 6.36 1.49 15.92
N PHE A 92 6.65 1.64 17.22
CA PHE A 92 5.80 2.45 18.08
C PHE A 92 6.25 3.90 18.01
N GLU A 93 5.30 4.82 17.81
CA GLU A 93 5.57 6.25 17.73
C GLU A 93 5.10 6.95 19.01
N PRO A 94 6.02 7.36 19.89
CA PRO A 94 5.61 7.96 21.19
C PRO A 94 4.80 9.25 21.03
N ASP A 95 5.08 10.05 20.01
CA ASP A 95 4.41 11.33 19.81
C ASP A 95 2.91 11.19 19.57
N THR A 96 2.52 10.15 18.85
CA THR A 96 1.12 9.91 18.51
C THR A 96 0.51 8.80 19.34
N ASN A 97 1.35 8.01 20.01
CA ASN A 97 0.94 6.82 20.75
C ASN A 97 0.34 5.75 19.83
N LEU A 98 0.81 5.70 18.59
CA LEU A 98 0.35 4.74 17.59
C LEU A 98 1.45 3.76 17.22
N ILE A 99 1.04 2.57 16.83
CA ILE A 99 1.95 1.60 16.21
C ILE A 99 1.86 1.82 14.71
N HIS A 100 3.01 1.95 14.08
CA HIS A 100 3.15 2.19 12.65
C HIS A 100 3.65 0.92 11.97
N TYR A 101 2.81 0.34 11.12
CA TYR A 101 3.15 -0.85 10.33
C TYR A 101 3.42 -0.41 8.90
N SER A 102 4.48 -0.94 8.30
CA SER A 102 4.86 -0.60 6.93
C SER A 102 5.04 -1.85 6.10
N TRP A 103 4.45 -1.87 4.91
CA TRP A 103 4.65 -2.92 3.92
C TRP A 103 5.19 -2.32 2.64
N ASP A 104 6.04 -3.09 1.98
CA ASP A 104 6.42 -2.82 0.59
C ASP A 104 5.67 -3.79 -0.30
N TRP A 105 5.19 -3.31 -1.43
CA TRP A 105 4.49 -4.16 -2.38
C TRP A 105 4.91 -3.85 -3.80
N SER A 106 4.77 -4.84 -4.68
CA SER A 106 5.00 -4.66 -6.11
C SER A 106 3.97 -5.46 -6.89
N TYR A 107 3.70 -4.99 -8.09
CA TYR A 107 2.58 -5.49 -8.87
C TYR A 107 2.76 -5.13 -10.35
N SER A 108 2.36 -6.05 -11.23
CA SER A 108 2.40 -5.78 -12.66
C SER A 108 1.18 -6.31 -13.40
#